data_dba026514d8b105d7efa494311956216
#
_entry.id   dba026514d8b105d7efa494311956216
#
_cell.length_a   1.000
_cell.length_b   1.000
_cell.length_c   1.000
_cell.angle_alpha   90.00
_cell.angle_beta   90.00
_cell.angle_gamma   90.00
#
_symmetry.space_group_name_H-M   'P 1'
#
loop_
_entity.id
_entity.type
_entity.pdbx_description
1 polymer ?
#
loop_
_entity_poly.entity_id
_entity_poly.type
_entity_poly.pdbx_seq_one_letter_code
_entity_poly.pdbx_strand_id
1 'polypeptide(L)'
;MKKVERRALLCVLFGLILLGGLCYFIYEDWHDGGEWAVYEGNRDVYADGDLAKGALYDTHGNLLMRNTADGMVYNDDSDIRSACMHITGDKDNNISTGANRVFLDRLIGFDFINGIYSLNNDGEDVSLTLDANVCATAYRALSGRKGTVGVYNYKTGEIVCMVSSPTYDPEDPPDPVPEGSYINRFISAAFAPGSTFKLVTAAASLETQDDAYSYEVDCTGSLDYGHGDEVTDLAVHGDVNLKKALEVSCNCYFAKLSEKVGSETLEKYVGKAGLDKSYDIDGIQTKAGTFDYPEGGVNLAWTGIGQWHDMVNPCSMMVYMGAIANGGTAVMPSIVKPSNIVSEKIDEAATALKTEDMIDEDTALSLTDMMRNNVESHYGGNSAFPGLELCAKSGTAEVEGQDRPNAWFVGFLNDENNPYAFVVVVENSGYGSEVGGNVANKVLQDLVKGD
;
A
#
# COMPACT_ATOMS: atom_id res chain seq x y z
N MET A 1 -37.83 40.09 -38.45
CA MET A 1 -37.97 39.18 -37.31
C MET A 1 -37.00 37.99 -37.42
N LYS A 2 -37.06 37.09 -38.38
CA LYS A 2 -36.17 35.89 -38.49
C LYS A 2 -34.64 36.16 -38.43
N LYS A 3 -34.16 37.31 -38.91
CA LYS A 3 -32.73 37.70 -38.78
C LYS A 3 -32.32 38.10 -37.33
N VAL A 4 -33.21 38.74 -36.58
CA VAL A 4 -32.99 39.10 -35.19
C VAL A 4 -33.03 37.86 -34.30
N GLU A 5 -33.97 36.98 -34.49
CA GLU A 5 -34.07 35.69 -33.79
C GLU A 5 -32.84 34.82 -34.01
N ARG A 6 -32.34 34.67 -35.26
CA ARG A 6 -31.09 33.96 -35.52
C ARG A 6 -29.87 34.57 -34.84
N ARG A 7 -29.77 35.90 -34.78
CA ARG A 7 -28.67 36.56 -34.08
C ARG A 7 -28.77 36.40 -32.57
N ALA A 8 -30.00 36.47 -32.03
CA ALA A 8 -30.24 36.19 -30.61
C ALA A 8 -29.86 34.73 -30.24
N LEU A 9 -30.27 33.79 -31.09
CA LEU A 9 -29.90 32.38 -30.91
C LEU A 9 -28.38 32.14 -30.97
N LEU A 10 -27.67 32.81 -31.89
CA LEU A 10 -26.21 32.77 -31.96
C LEU A 10 -25.57 33.38 -30.69
N CYS A 11 -26.07 34.51 -30.17
CA CYS A 11 -25.58 35.10 -28.92
C CYS A 11 -25.79 34.12 -27.72
N VAL A 12 -26.93 33.46 -27.64
CA VAL A 12 -27.20 32.44 -26.61
C VAL A 12 -26.24 31.28 -26.76
N LEU A 13 -26.03 30.78 -27.97
CA LEU A 13 -25.08 29.69 -28.24
C LEU A 13 -23.65 30.06 -27.82
N PHE A 14 -23.18 31.27 -28.19
CA PHE A 14 -21.87 31.75 -27.74
C PHE A 14 -21.80 31.92 -26.21
N GLY A 15 -22.88 32.40 -25.58
CA GLY A 15 -22.96 32.48 -24.12
C GLY A 15 -22.85 31.12 -23.45
N LEU A 16 -23.50 30.10 -24.00
CA LEU A 16 -23.40 28.72 -23.49
C LEU A 16 -22.00 28.11 -23.69
N ILE A 17 -21.36 28.39 -24.81
CA ILE A 17 -19.97 27.94 -25.07
C ILE A 17 -19.00 28.61 -24.08
N LEU A 18 -19.15 29.92 -23.84
CA LEU A 18 -18.33 30.65 -22.88
C LEU A 18 -18.56 30.13 -21.44
N LEU A 19 -19.82 29.89 -21.08
CA LEU A 19 -20.14 29.32 -19.77
C LEU A 19 -19.55 27.91 -19.62
N GLY A 20 -19.66 27.06 -20.63
CA GLY A 20 -19.05 25.73 -20.65
C GLY A 20 -17.53 25.80 -20.54
N GLY A 21 -16.89 26.73 -21.25
CA GLY A 21 -15.45 26.98 -21.15
C GLY A 21 -15.02 27.48 -19.76
N LEU A 22 -15.83 28.34 -19.14
CA LEU A 22 -15.56 28.81 -17.77
C LEU A 22 -15.70 27.68 -16.75
N CYS A 23 -16.75 26.86 -16.86
CA CYS A 23 -16.92 25.69 -15.99
C CYS A 23 -15.76 24.70 -16.14
N TYR A 24 -15.30 24.47 -17.39
CA TYR A 24 -14.15 23.62 -17.67
C TYR A 24 -12.87 24.22 -17.06
N PHE A 25 -12.64 25.52 -17.23
CA PHE A 25 -11.47 26.20 -16.63
C PHE A 25 -11.49 26.11 -15.09
N ILE A 26 -12.65 26.31 -14.46
CA ILE A 26 -12.80 26.18 -13.00
C ILE A 26 -12.50 24.74 -12.55
N TYR A 27 -12.93 23.75 -13.34
CA TYR A 27 -12.64 22.35 -13.06
C TYR A 27 -11.12 22.06 -13.15
N GLU A 28 -10.46 22.51 -14.21
CA GLU A 28 -9.01 22.34 -14.42
C GLU A 28 -8.19 23.07 -13.33
N ASP A 29 -8.58 24.31 -12.99
CA ASP A 29 -7.90 25.10 -11.95
C ASP A 29 -8.07 24.47 -10.56
N TRP A 30 -9.22 23.86 -10.28
CA TRP A 30 -9.45 23.12 -9.05
C TRP A 30 -8.66 21.80 -9.00
N HIS A 31 -8.51 21.13 -10.15
CA HIS A 31 -7.83 19.84 -10.23
C HIS A 31 -6.31 19.97 -10.38
N ASP A 32 -5.85 20.87 -11.26
CA ASP A 32 -4.44 20.97 -11.65
C ASP A 32 -3.78 22.31 -11.25
N GLY A 33 -4.54 23.23 -10.64
CA GLY A 33 -4.06 24.56 -10.30
C GLY A 33 -2.84 24.57 -9.38
N GLY A 34 -2.78 23.62 -8.43
CA GLY A 34 -1.62 23.40 -7.56
C GLY A 34 -0.36 23.06 -8.36
N GLU A 35 -0.46 22.15 -9.33
CA GLU A 35 0.66 21.78 -10.21
C GLU A 35 1.11 22.97 -11.09
N TRP A 36 0.16 23.77 -11.58
CA TRP A 36 0.49 24.97 -12.34
C TRP A 36 1.22 26.02 -11.51
N ALA A 37 0.81 26.19 -10.25
CA ALA A 37 1.44 27.13 -9.32
C ALA A 37 2.90 26.77 -9.02
N VAL A 38 3.22 25.48 -8.92
CA VAL A 38 4.57 24.97 -8.61
C VAL A 38 5.43 24.68 -9.84
N TYR A 39 4.92 24.94 -11.05
CA TYR A 39 5.69 24.74 -12.29
C TYR A 39 7.01 25.51 -12.24
N GLU A 40 8.12 24.88 -12.62
CA GLU A 40 9.48 25.47 -12.49
C GLU A 40 9.63 26.85 -13.13
N GLY A 41 8.93 27.11 -14.24
CA GLY A 41 8.90 28.41 -14.88
C GLY A 41 8.21 29.50 -14.08
N ASN A 42 7.40 29.16 -13.07
CA ASN A 42 6.71 30.11 -12.20
C ASN A 42 7.52 30.47 -10.95
N ARG A 43 8.54 29.68 -10.59
CA ARG A 43 9.36 29.88 -9.38
C ARG A 43 10.05 31.24 -9.34
N ASP A 44 10.45 31.76 -10.50
CA ASP A 44 11.11 33.07 -10.62
C ASP A 44 10.15 34.26 -10.49
N VAL A 45 8.84 34.01 -10.44
CA VAL A 45 7.81 35.06 -10.36
C VAL A 45 7.51 35.45 -8.92
N TYR A 46 7.88 34.60 -7.93
CA TYR A 46 7.51 34.79 -6.55
C TYR A 46 8.69 35.12 -5.66
N ALA A 47 8.70 36.39 -5.17
CA ALA A 47 9.50 36.95 -4.07
C ALA A 47 10.96 36.45 -3.97
N ASP A 48 11.89 37.18 -4.57
CA ASP A 48 13.35 37.01 -4.45
C ASP A 48 13.89 35.60 -4.81
N GLY A 49 13.10 34.80 -5.55
CA GLY A 49 13.52 33.48 -6.07
C GLY A 49 13.21 32.29 -5.17
N ASP A 50 12.73 32.48 -3.93
CA ASP A 50 12.39 31.39 -3.03
C ASP A 50 10.89 31.38 -2.67
N LEU A 51 10.21 30.25 -3.00
CA LEU A 51 8.87 29.98 -2.49
C LEU A 51 8.98 29.60 -1.01
N ALA A 52 8.31 30.37 -0.16
CA ALA A 52 8.13 29.97 1.23
C ALA A 52 7.38 28.64 1.29
N LYS A 53 7.91 27.68 2.01
CA LYS A 53 7.34 26.34 2.17
C LYS A 53 7.21 26.06 3.66
N GLY A 54 6.05 25.51 4.05
CA GLY A 54 5.80 25.09 5.40
C GLY A 54 6.60 23.86 5.85
N ALA A 55 6.20 23.32 6.97
CA ALA A 55 6.80 22.14 7.59
C ALA A 55 5.89 20.91 7.46
N LEU A 56 6.52 19.74 7.59
CA LEU A 56 5.86 18.44 7.62
C LEU A 56 5.90 17.88 9.04
N TYR A 57 4.75 17.50 9.56
CA TYR A 57 4.58 16.94 10.90
C TYR A 57 4.01 15.53 10.84
N ASP A 58 4.29 14.73 11.87
CA ASP A 58 3.65 13.43 12.07
C ASP A 58 2.25 13.58 12.70
N THR A 59 1.61 12.43 13.00
CA THR A 59 0.27 12.37 13.60
C THR A 59 0.18 13.00 14.98
N HIS A 60 1.29 13.08 15.72
CA HIS A 60 1.39 13.63 17.07
C HIS A 60 1.91 15.07 17.09
N GLY A 61 2.17 15.68 15.93
CA GLY A 61 2.72 17.02 15.81
C GLY A 61 4.24 17.09 15.98
N ASN A 62 4.95 15.97 15.90
CA ASN A 62 6.40 15.96 15.88
C ASN A 62 6.89 16.42 14.50
N LEU A 63 7.86 17.35 14.49
CA LEU A 63 8.45 17.82 13.25
C LEU A 63 9.18 16.66 12.55
N LEU A 64 8.83 16.43 11.28
CA LEU A 64 9.55 15.50 10.40
C LEU A 64 10.57 16.23 9.54
N MET A 65 10.15 17.35 8.93
CA MET A 65 10.98 18.18 8.08
C MET A 65 10.42 19.60 8.01
N ARG A 66 11.30 20.59 7.89
CA ARG A 66 10.95 22.00 7.65
C ARG A 66 11.82 22.58 6.55
N ASN A 67 11.22 23.34 5.66
CA ASN A 67 11.96 24.16 4.71
C ASN A 67 12.37 25.48 5.39
N THR A 68 13.61 25.91 5.20
CA THR A 68 14.16 27.20 5.67
C THR A 68 14.94 27.87 4.54
N ALA A 69 15.27 29.16 4.70
CA ALA A 69 16.10 29.88 3.73
C ALA A 69 17.49 29.21 3.51
N ASP A 70 17.99 28.50 4.53
CA ASP A 70 19.28 27.80 4.47
C ASP A 70 19.17 26.34 3.97
N GLY A 71 17.95 25.89 3.60
CA GLY A 71 17.66 24.53 3.12
C GLY A 71 16.72 23.75 4.05
N MET A 72 16.68 22.43 3.87
CA MET A 72 15.82 21.53 4.63
C MET A 72 16.46 21.22 6.00
N VAL A 73 15.64 21.30 7.05
CA VAL A 73 15.97 20.87 8.42
C VAL A 73 15.04 19.72 8.79
N TYR A 74 15.59 18.66 9.37
CA TYR A 74 14.84 17.45 9.70
C TYR A 74 14.66 17.28 11.20
N ASN A 75 13.95 16.22 11.61
CA ASN A 75 13.80 15.82 13.01
C ASN A 75 15.16 15.61 13.69
N ASP A 76 15.23 15.83 15.01
CA ASP A 76 16.47 15.66 15.76
C ASP A 76 16.93 14.19 15.89
N ASP A 77 15.99 13.22 15.85
CA ASP A 77 16.28 11.80 15.95
C ASP A 77 16.68 11.20 14.60
N SER A 78 17.87 10.62 14.51
CA SER A 78 18.42 10.02 13.29
C SER A 78 17.64 8.79 12.80
N ASP A 79 17.05 8.02 13.73
CA ASP A 79 16.23 6.86 13.36
C ASP A 79 14.91 7.32 12.70
N ILE A 80 14.30 8.40 13.22
CA ILE A 80 13.12 9.04 12.59
C ILE A 80 13.47 9.60 11.22
N ARG A 81 14.61 10.33 11.11
CA ARG A 81 15.07 10.85 9.81
C ARG A 81 15.23 9.77 8.77
N SER A 82 15.94 8.69 9.15
CA SER A 82 16.16 7.54 8.27
C SER A 82 14.87 6.78 7.93
N ALA A 83 13.97 6.60 8.90
CA ALA A 83 12.70 5.90 8.71
C ALA A 83 11.76 6.67 7.78
N CYS A 84 11.68 7.99 7.92
CA CYS A 84 10.75 8.85 7.19
C CYS A 84 11.32 9.43 5.89
N MET A 85 12.59 9.16 5.53
CA MET A 85 13.28 9.76 4.39
C MET A 85 12.50 9.61 3.07
N HIS A 86 11.82 8.49 2.85
CA HIS A 86 11.07 8.26 1.61
C HIS A 86 9.80 9.11 1.47
N ILE A 87 9.39 9.82 2.53
CA ILE A 87 8.30 10.79 2.48
C ILE A 87 8.78 12.22 2.73
N THR A 88 9.75 12.43 3.63
CA THR A 88 10.32 13.76 3.84
C THR A 88 11.16 14.23 2.63
N GLY A 89 11.78 13.28 1.93
CA GLY A 89 12.74 13.56 0.87
C GLY A 89 14.15 13.79 1.39
N ASP A 90 15.08 13.89 0.46
CA ASP A 90 16.48 14.28 0.67
C ASP A 90 16.74 15.71 0.18
N LYS A 91 17.88 16.30 0.58
CA LYS A 91 18.25 17.68 0.24
C LYS A 91 18.34 17.94 -1.27
N ASP A 92 18.65 16.89 -2.05
CA ASP A 92 18.84 16.97 -3.50
C ASP A 92 17.56 16.59 -4.29
N ASN A 93 16.44 16.31 -3.60
CA ASN A 93 15.16 15.89 -4.20
C ASN A 93 15.27 14.65 -5.12
N ASN A 94 16.13 13.68 -4.76
CA ASN A 94 16.28 12.44 -5.52
C ASN A 94 15.08 11.49 -5.33
N ILE A 95 14.32 11.63 -4.23
CA ILE A 95 13.23 10.75 -3.85
C ILE A 95 11.92 11.25 -4.47
N SER A 96 11.33 10.45 -5.37
CA SER A 96 10.12 10.82 -6.11
C SER A 96 8.87 10.96 -5.23
N THR A 97 8.83 10.30 -4.08
CA THR A 97 7.74 10.38 -3.08
C THR A 97 8.01 11.40 -1.97
N GLY A 98 9.11 12.17 -2.08
CA GLY A 98 9.48 13.18 -1.09
C GLY A 98 8.52 14.37 -1.08
N ALA A 99 8.27 14.92 0.11
CA ALA A 99 7.27 15.97 0.36
C ALA A 99 7.43 17.22 -0.52
N ASN A 100 8.65 17.66 -0.77
CA ASN A 100 8.92 18.81 -1.66
C ASN A 100 8.60 18.51 -3.14
N ARG A 101 8.25 17.28 -3.50
CA ARG A 101 7.78 16.93 -4.84
C ARG A 101 6.27 16.70 -4.86
N VAL A 102 5.77 15.94 -3.89
CA VAL A 102 4.38 15.46 -3.87
C VAL A 102 3.44 16.47 -3.22
N PHE A 103 3.88 17.12 -2.13
CA PHE A 103 3.06 18.05 -1.36
C PHE A 103 3.51 19.51 -1.54
N LEU A 104 4.20 19.82 -2.64
CA LEU A 104 4.75 21.13 -2.85
C LEU A 104 3.66 22.21 -2.91
N ASP A 105 2.54 21.93 -3.57
CA ASP A 105 1.36 22.80 -3.64
C ASP A 105 0.78 23.10 -2.26
N ARG A 106 0.67 22.07 -1.40
CA ARG A 106 0.22 22.22 -0.02
C ARG A 106 1.22 22.98 0.82
N LEU A 107 2.52 22.66 0.72
CA LEU A 107 3.58 23.33 1.49
C LEU A 107 3.75 24.81 1.15
N ILE A 108 3.42 25.23 -0.07
CA ILE A 108 3.38 26.66 -0.44
C ILE A 108 2.07 27.33 -0.10
N GLY A 109 1.09 26.60 0.40
CA GLY A 109 -0.24 27.13 0.77
C GLY A 109 -1.08 27.51 -0.46
N PHE A 110 -1.06 26.71 -1.54
CA PHE A 110 -1.94 26.95 -2.67
C PHE A 110 -3.42 26.81 -2.25
N ASP A 111 -4.18 27.86 -2.50
CA ASP A 111 -5.63 27.91 -2.30
C ASP A 111 -6.31 28.22 -3.64
N PHE A 112 -7.35 27.46 -3.98
CA PHE A 112 -8.10 27.60 -5.23
C PHE A 112 -8.65 29.01 -5.48
N ILE A 113 -8.98 29.77 -4.41
CA ILE A 113 -9.56 31.10 -4.54
C ILE A 113 -8.48 32.18 -4.65
N ASN A 114 -7.41 32.06 -3.86
CA ASN A 114 -6.38 33.06 -3.66
C ASN A 114 -5.06 32.73 -4.37
N GLY A 115 -4.93 31.53 -4.93
CA GLY A 115 -3.68 31.03 -5.48
C GLY A 115 -2.66 30.80 -4.35
N ILE A 116 -1.40 31.20 -4.56
CA ILE A 116 -0.32 31.12 -3.56
C ILE A 116 -0.15 32.41 -2.76
N TYR A 117 -1.16 33.28 -2.75
CA TYR A 117 -1.09 34.56 -2.04
C TYR A 117 -1.26 34.34 -0.54
N SER A 118 -0.17 34.41 0.22
CA SER A 118 -0.17 34.48 1.68
C SER A 118 0.25 35.87 2.14
N LEU A 119 -0.48 36.45 3.11
CA LEU A 119 -0.14 37.74 3.72
C LEU A 119 1.21 37.72 4.44
N ASN A 120 1.64 36.55 4.91
CA ASN A 120 2.85 36.35 5.73
C ASN A 120 4.00 35.71 4.95
N ASN A 121 3.76 35.18 3.77
CA ASN A 121 4.75 34.49 2.91
C ASN A 121 5.46 33.30 3.58
N ASP A 122 4.77 32.58 4.50
CA ASP A 122 5.39 31.55 5.36
C ASP A 122 5.11 30.12 4.88
N GLY A 123 4.37 29.91 3.76
CA GLY A 123 3.89 28.60 3.33
C GLY A 123 2.84 28.01 4.30
N GLU A 124 2.45 26.76 4.10
CA GLU A 124 1.48 26.05 4.94
C GLU A 124 2.07 24.75 5.48
N ASP A 125 1.82 24.47 6.75
CA ASP A 125 2.28 23.24 7.39
C ASP A 125 1.37 22.07 7.02
N VAL A 126 1.96 20.90 6.73
CA VAL A 126 1.25 19.67 6.38
C VAL A 126 1.41 18.64 7.51
N SER A 127 0.29 18.14 8.02
CA SER A 127 0.28 17.07 9.01
C SER A 127 0.00 15.73 8.32
N LEU A 128 0.87 14.74 8.56
CA LEU A 128 0.70 13.38 8.09
C LEU A 128 -0.03 12.50 9.11
N THR A 129 -0.56 11.38 8.64
CA THR A 129 -1.13 10.33 9.49
C THR A 129 -0.07 9.40 10.08
N LEU A 130 1.17 9.47 9.59
CA LEU A 130 2.30 8.67 10.06
C LEU A 130 2.62 8.92 11.54
N ASP A 131 2.90 7.84 12.28
CA ASP A 131 3.55 7.89 13.58
C ASP A 131 5.07 7.72 13.42
N ALA A 132 5.83 8.76 13.69
CA ALA A 132 7.27 8.78 13.52
C ALA A 132 7.99 7.74 14.39
N ASN A 133 7.49 7.47 15.60
CA ASN A 133 8.08 6.50 16.53
C ASN A 133 7.86 5.07 16.04
N VAL A 134 6.65 4.76 15.55
CA VAL A 134 6.33 3.47 14.92
C VAL A 134 7.16 3.27 13.66
N CYS A 135 7.34 4.31 12.84
CA CYS A 135 8.24 4.27 11.68
C CYS A 135 9.70 3.99 12.11
N ALA A 136 10.21 4.65 13.14
CA ALA A 136 11.55 4.39 13.67
C ALA A 136 11.69 2.95 14.21
N THR A 137 10.64 2.41 14.84
CA THR A 137 10.61 1.01 15.28
C THR A 137 10.63 0.05 14.08
N ALA A 138 9.90 0.33 13.01
CA ALA A 138 9.93 -0.45 11.77
C ALA A 138 11.31 -0.41 11.10
N TYR A 139 11.95 0.76 11.03
CA TYR A 139 13.31 0.92 10.53
C TYR A 139 14.32 0.07 11.31
N ARG A 140 14.32 0.17 12.64
CA ARG A 140 15.17 -0.67 13.53
C ARG A 140 14.86 -2.16 13.36
N ALA A 141 13.59 -2.53 13.20
CA ALA A 141 13.19 -3.93 13.02
C ALA A 141 13.68 -4.53 11.70
N LEU A 142 13.74 -3.74 10.62
CA LEU A 142 14.34 -4.14 9.35
C LEU A 142 15.85 -4.39 9.49
N SER A 143 16.52 -3.70 10.42
CA SER A 143 17.93 -3.96 10.78
C SER A 143 18.89 -3.96 9.58
N GLY A 144 18.78 -2.98 8.70
CA GLY A 144 19.60 -2.80 7.50
C GLY A 144 19.28 -3.76 6.33
N ARG A 145 18.31 -4.67 6.48
CA ARG A 145 17.84 -5.55 5.38
C ARG A 145 17.02 -4.74 4.40
N LYS A 146 17.14 -5.08 3.10
CA LYS A 146 16.27 -4.51 2.06
C LYS A 146 14.83 -4.97 2.28
N GLY A 147 13.87 -4.05 2.19
CA GLY A 147 12.46 -4.39 2.36
C GLY A 147 11.60 -3.18 2.68
N THR A 148 10.38 -3.46 3.11
CA THR A 148 9.40 -2.42 3.46
C THR A 148 8.42 -2.92 4.53
N VAL A 149 7.91 -1.96 5.30
CA VAL A 149 6.84 -2.14 6.27
C VAL A 149 5.78 -1.09 6.00
N GLY A 150 4.52 -1.53 5.88
CA GLY A 150 3.35 -0.67 5.83
C GLY A 150 2.32 -1.10 6.87
N VAL A 151 1.70 -0.13 7.54
CA VAL A 151 0.57 -0.34 8.45
C VAL A 151 -0.44 0.77 8.23
N TYR A 152 -1.72 0.42 8.14
CA TYR A 152 -2.77 1.41 8.07
C TYR A 152 -4.00 0.99 8.89
N ASN A 153 -4.76 1.97 9.34
CA ASN A 153 -6.04 1.76 9.99
C ASN A 153 -7.09 1.42 8.92
N TYR A 154 -7.59 0.17 8.91
CA TYR A 154 -8.55 -0.28 7.90
C TYR A 154 -9.97 0.26 8.08
N LYS A 155 -10.23 1.01 9.17
CA LYS A 155 -11.51 1.72 9.40
C LYS A 155 -11.48 3.16 8.90
N THR A 156 -10.34 3.85 9.03
CA THR A 156 -10.19 5.27 8.67
C THR A 156 -9.44 5.48 7.35
N GLY A 157 -8.63 4.51 6.91
CA GLY A 157 -7.73 4.65 5.76
C GLY A 157 -6.36 5.24 6.08
N GLU A 158 -6.15 5.75 7.29
CA GLU A 158 -4.90 6.41 7.68
C GLU A 158 -3.71 5.46 7.67
N ILE A 159 -2.68 5.78 6.88
CA ILE A 159 -1.39 5.08 6.91
C ILE A 159 -0.61 5.57 8.13
N VAL A 160 -0.40 4.69 9.10
CA VAL A 160 0.31 5.02 10.35
C VAL A 160 1.80 4.67 10.30
N CYS A 161 2.19 3.77 9.40
CA CYS A 161 3.59 3.41 9.18
C CYS A 161 3.86 3.15 7.69
N MET A 162 4.91 3.77 7.17
CA MET A 162 5.42 3.55 5.82
C MET A 162 6.94 3.69 5.83
N VAL A 163 7.64 2.56 5.83
CA VAL A 163 9.11 2.51 5.88
C VAL A 163 9.67 1.65 4.78
N SER A 164 10.71 2.13 4.11
CA SER A 164 11.46 1.37 3.12
C SER A 164 12.96 1.33 3.47
N SER A 165 13.64 0.26 3.11
CA SER A 165 15.07 0.06 3.28
C SER A 165 15.66 -0.60 2.01
N PRO A 166 16.87 -0.24 1.55
CA PRO A 166 17.82 0.66 2.22
C PRO A 166 17.34 2.10 2.24
N THR A 167 17.76 2.79 3.28
CA THR A 167 17.56 4.21 3.53
C THR A 167 18.82 4.77 4.17
N TYR A 168 18.88 6.07 4.38
CA TYR A 168 19.98 6.73 5.09
C TYR A 168 19.47 7.96 5.83
N ASP A 169 20.31 8.51 6.71
CA ASP A 169 20.05 9.78 7.37
C ASP A 169 20.28 10.94 6.38
N PRO A 170 19.24 11.72 6.00
CA PRO A 170 19.39 12.83 5.05
C PRO A 170 20.28 13.98 5.57
N GLU A 171 20.58 14.02 6.88
CA GLU A 171 21.54 14.97 7.47
C GLU A 171 22.99 14.49 7.32
N ASP A 172 23.23 13.17 7.26
CA ASP A 172 24.54 12.54 7.13
C ASP A 172 24.51 11.44 6.03
N PRO A 173 24.33 11.83 4.74
CA PRO A 173 24.25 10.87 3.66
C PRO A 173 25.59 10.15 3.44
N PRO A 174 25.57 8.81 3.31
CA PRO A 174 26.78 8.04 3.05
C PRO A 174 27.30 8.26 1.63
N ASP A 175 28.62 8.16 1.46
CA ASP A 175 29.25 8.20 0.14
C ASP A 175 30.07 6.90 -0.09
N PRO A 176 29.66 6.02 -1.05
CA PRO A 176 28.50 6.15 -1.94
C PRO A 176 27.17 5.85 -1.23
N VAL A 177 26.08 6.47 -1.71
CA VAL A 177 24.71 6.12 -1.29
C VAL A 177 24.39 4.67 -1.71
N PRO A 178 23.85 3.82 -0.82
CA PRO A 178 23.52 2.43 -1.14
C PRO A 178 22.51 2.34 -2.30
N GLU A 179 22.73 1.38 -3.19
CA GLU A 179 21.83 1.16 -4.33
C GLU A 179 20.40 0.84 -3.88
N GLY A 180 19.44 1.57 -4.48
CA GLY A 180 18.01 1.43 -4.19
C GLY A 180 17.51 2.24 -2.98
N SER A 181 18.36 3.11 -2.37
CA SER A 181 17.97 3.98 -1.26
C SER A 181 16.95 5.07 -1.66
N TYR A 182 16.83 5.40 -2.93
CA TYR A 182 15.86 6.39 -3.41
C TYR A 182 14.48 5.79 -3.73
N ILE A 183 14.34 4.45 -3.61
CA ILE A 183 13.10 3.75 -3.96
C ILE A 183 12.23 3.58 -2.72
N ASN A 184 11.06 4.22 -2.72
CA ASN A 184 10.00 3.88 -1.78
C ASN A 184 9.39 2.53 -2.16
N ARG A 185 9.83 1.45 -1.52
CA ARG A 185 9.40 0.08 -1.83
C ARG A 185 7.95 -0.19 -1.57
N PHE A 186 7.38 0.49 -0.58
CA PHE A 186 5.96 0.35 -0.26
C PHE A 186 5.07 0.85 -1.40
N ILE A 187 5.45 1.98 -2.01
CA ILE A 187 4.68 2.64 -3.07
C ILE A 187 5.13 2.17 -4.47
N SER A 188 6.45 2.20 -4.73
CA SER A 188 7.00 2.20 -6.09
C SER A 188 7.57 0.84 -6.53
N ALA A 189 7.54 -0.18 -5.67
CA ALA A 189 8.01 -1.53 -6.01
C ALA A 189 6.85 -2.52 -6.15
N ALA A 190 7.15 -3.65 -6.81
CA ALA A 190 6.29 -4.83 -6.81
C ALA A 190 7.18 -6.07 -6.68
N PHE A 191 6.70 -7.07 -5.97
CA PHE A 191 7.45 -8.30 -5.63
C PHE A 191 6.57 -9.52 -5.85
N ALA A 192 7.18 -10.66 -6.15
CA ALA A 192 6.46 -11.92 -6.16
C ALA A 192 5.84 -12.17 -4.78
N PRO A 193 4.51 -12.36 -4.68
CA PRO A 193 3.81 -12.43 -3.40
C PRO A 193 4.00 -13.78 -2.69
N GLY A 194 4.35 -14.83 -3.44
CA GLY A 194 4.39 -16.19 -2.92
C GLY A 194 3.08 -16.59 -2.25
N SER A 195 3.17 -17.38 -1.21
CA SER A 195 2.01 -17.94 -0.53
C SER A 195 1.02 -16.94 0.09
N THR A 196 1.29 -15.63 0.09
CA THR A 196 0.28 -14.62 0.46
C THR A 196 -0.83 -14.54 -0.58
N PHE A 197 -0.52 -14.81 -1.85
CA PHE A 197 -1.49 -14.85 -2.94
C PHE A 197 -2.53 -15.97 -2.79
N LYS A 198 -2.23 -17.02 -2.03
CA LYS A 198 -3.19 -18.10 -1.72
C LYS A 198 -4.48 -17.61 -1.07
N LEU A 199 -4.47 -16.42 -0.46
CA LEU A 199 -5.68 -15.75 0.04
C LEU A 199 -6.62 -15.36 -1.10
N VAL A 200 -6.09 -14.90 -2.24
CA VAL A 200 -6.88 -14.58 -3.45
C VAL A 200 -7.45 -15.85 -4.07
N THR A 201 -6.63 -16.89 -4.21
CA THR A 201 -7.06 -18.20 -4.75
C THR A 201 -8.11 -18.85 -3.84
N ALA A 202 -7.97 -18.72 -2.51
CA ALA A 202 -8.95 -19.20 -1.55
C ALA A 202 -10.28 -18.42 -1.67
N ALA A 203 -10.23 -17.10 -1.76
CA ALA A 203 -11.41 -16.25 -1.98
C ALA A 203 -12.14 -16.65 -3.27
N ALA A 204 -11.40 -16.78 -4.37
CA ALA A 204 -11.95 -17.22 -5.65
C ALA A 204 -12.67 -18.58 -5.55
N SER A 205 -12.09 -19.53 -4.82
CA SER A 205 -12.72 -20.83 -4.59
C SER A 205 -13.96 -20.73 -3.71
N LEU A 206 -13.90 -20.00 -2.60
CA LEU A 206 -15.03 -19.86 -1.67
C LEU A 206 -16.25 -19.22 -2.33
N GLU A 207 -16.06 -18.27 -3.27
CA GLU A 207 -17.16 -17.59 -3.94
C GLU A 207 -17.64 -18.29 -5.22
N THR A 208 -16.90 -19.27 -5.79
CA THR A 208 -17.23 -19.85 -7.10
C THR A 208 -17.39 -21.37 -7.09
N GLN A 209 -16.98 -22.07 -6.01
CA GLN A 209 -17.02 -23.52 -5.94
C GLN A 209 -17.95 -23.99 -4.83
N ASP A 210 -19.03 -24.71 -5.17
CA ASP A 210 -20.01 -25.23 -4.21
C ASP A 210 -19.40 -26.16 -3.14
N ASP A 211 -18.28 -26.81 -3.46
CA ASP A 211 -17.58 -27.78 -2.61
C ASP A 211 -16.30 -27.22 -1.98
N ALA A 212 -16.08 -25.89 -1.97
CA ALA A 212 -14.85 -25.26 -1.49
C ALA A 212 -14.40 -25.72 -0.09
N TYR A 213 -15.34 -25.90 0.85
CA TYR A 213 -15.03 -26.35 2.20
C TYR A 213 -14.76 -27.86 2.33
N SER A 214 -15.31 -28.67 1.42
CA SER A 214 -15.21 -30.13 1.46
C SER A 214 -14.20 -30.68 0.44
N TYR A 215 -13.63 -29.83 -0.41
CA TYR A 215 -12.60 -30.25 -1.35
C TYR A 215 -11.33 -30.62 -0.60
N GLU A 216 -10.84 -31.81 -0.85
CA GLU A 216 -9.63 -32.38 -0.24
C GLU A 216 -8.62 -32.81 -1.29
N VAL A 217 -7.35 -32.70 -0.96
CA VAL A 217 -6.22 -33.14 -1.79
C VAL A 217 -5.26 -33.92 -0.90
N ASP A 218 -4.85 -35.12 -1.34
CA ASP A 218 -3.74 -35.85 -0.73
C ASP A 218 -2.39 -35.24 -1.20
N CYS A 219 -1.72 -34.54 -0.30
CA CYS A 219 -0.42 -33.93 -0.54
C CYS A 219 0.70 -34.91 -0.27
N THR A 220 1.29 -35.45 -1.32
CA THR A 220 2.43 -36.39 -1.26
C THR A 220 3.80 -35.69 -1.29
N GLY A 221 3.82 -34.34 -1.20
CA GLY A 221 5.04 -33.52 -1.22
C GLY A 221 5.38 -32.94 -2.58
N SER A 222 4.78 -33.42 -3.67
CA SER A 222 4.89 -32.84 -5.00
C SER A 222 3.75 -33.24 -5.93
N LEU A 223 3.57 -32.49 -7.02
CA LEU A 223 2.65 -32.79 -8.11
C LEU A 223 3.42 -32.76 -9.43
N ASP A 224 3.45 -33.89 -10.13
CA ASP A 224 4.08 -34.02 -11.45
C ASP A 224 3.08 -33.62 -12.55
N TYR A 225 3.49 -32.65 -13.36
CA TYR A 225 2.76 -32.13 -14.54
C TYR A 225 3.27 -32.77 -15.86
N GLY A 226 4.22 -33.69 -15.76
CA GLY A 226 4.87 -34.29 -16.93
C GLY A 226 5.98 -33.42 -17.53
N HIS A 227 6.78 -34.02 -18.42
CA HIS A 227 7.89 -33.34 -19.12
C HIS A 227 8.97 -32.73 -18.21
N GLY A 228 8.98 -33.07 -16.92
CA GLY A 228 9.89 -32.53 -15.92
C GLY A 228 9.35 -31.30 -15.18
N ASP A 229 8.12 -30.91 -15.47
CA ASP A 229 7.43 -29.83 -14.76
C ASP A 229 6.80 -30.37 -13.47
N GLU A 230 7.08 -29.71 -12.36
CA GLU A 230 6.64 -30.17 -11.03
C GLU A 230 6.29 -28.96 -10.14
N VAL A 231 5.26 -29.12 -9.31
CA VAL A 231 5.04 -28.24 -8.16
C VAL A 231 5.45 -28.97 -6.91
N THR A 232 6.44 -28.44 -6.20
CA THR A 232 6.98 -29.02 -4.98
C THR A 232 6.39 -28.35 -3.74
N ASP A 233 6.31 -29.11 -2.66
CA ASP A 233 5.92 -28.65 -1.33
C ASP A 233 7.08 -28.82 -0.34
N LEU A 234 7.05 -28.09 0.78
CA LEU A 234 8.09 -28.18 1.81
C LEU A 234 8.02 -29.48 2.61
N ALA A 235 6.84 -30.14 2.65
CA ALA A 235 6.61 -31.38 3.37
C ALA A 235 5.47 -32.19 2.75
N VAL A 236 5.37 -33.47 3.12
CA VAL A 236 4.19 -34.29 2.88
C VAL A 236 3.14 -33.94 3.92
N HIS A 237 1.98 -33.46 3.48
CA HIS A 237 0.90 -33.01 4.39
C HIS A 237 -0.24 -34.05 4.52
N GLY A 238 -0.30 -35.08 3.62
CA GLY A 238 -1.41 -36.01 3.53
C GLY A 238 -2.72 -35.34 3.08
N ASP A 239 -3.85 -35.84 3.55
CA ASP A 239 -5.16 -35.28 3.22
C ASP A 239 -5.34 -33.90 3.86
N VAL A 240 -5.49 -32.89 3.02
CA VAL A 240 -5.70 -31.49 3.42
C VAL A 240 -6.92 -30.89 2.75
N ASN A 241 -7.74 -30.18 3.51
CA ASN A 241 -8.80 -29.30 3.03
C ASN A 241 -8.30 -27.85 2.98
N LEU A 242 -9.15 -26.91 2.51
CA LEU A 242 -8.79 -25.51 2.35
C LEU A 242 -8.18 -24.87 3.61
N LYS A 243 -8.80 -25.05 4.77
CA LYS A 243 -8.33 -24.49 6.05
C LYS A 243 -6.95 -25.04 6.42
N LYS A 244 -6.78 -26.38 6.36
CA LYS A 244 -5.50 -27.01 6.67
C LYS A 244 -4.42 -26.67 5.65
N ALA A 245 -4.77 -26.61 4.38
CA ALA A 245 -3.85 -26.22 3.31
C ALA A 245 -3.36 -24.78 3.46
N LEU A 246 -4.21 -23.84 3.88
CA LEU A 246 -3.83 -22.47 4.15
C LEU A 246 -2.93 -22.35 5.39
N GLU A 247 -3.22 -23.13 6.45
CA GLU A 247 -2.43 -23.22 7.68
C GLU A 247 -0.99 -23.65 7.41
N VAL A 248 -0.82 -24.81 6.74
CA VAL A 248 0.51 -25.37 6.43
C VAL A 248 1.08 -24.82 5.13
N SER A 249 0.37 -23.93 4.48
CA SER A 249 0.76 -23.30 3.20
C SER A 249 1.02 -24.31 2.06
N CYS A 250 0.21 -25.38 1.96
CA CYS A 250 0.39 -26.50 1.04
C CYS A 250 0.35 -26.05 -0.44
N ASN A 251 1.46 -26.22 -1.16
CA ASN A 251 1.55 -25.89 -2.58
C ASN A 251 0.75 -26.90 -3.44
N CYS A 252 0.77 -28.19 -3.10
CA CYS A 252 0.05 -29.21 -3.84
C CYS A 252 -1.47 -28.96 -3.84
N TYR A 253 -2.03 -28.57 -2.70
CA TYR A 253 -3.45 -28.23 -2.60
C TYR A 253 -3.79 -27.03 -3.48
N PHE A 254 -3.04 -25.92 -3.33
CA PHE A 254 -3.31 -24.67 -4.07
C PHE A 254 -3.04 -24.80 -5.56
N ALA A 255 -2.10 -25.63 -5.99
CA ALA A 255 -1.91 -25.99 -7.39
C ALA A 255 -3.18 -26.63 -7.99
N LYS A 256 -3.72 -27.65 -7.30
CA LYS A 256 -4.97 -28.31 -7.73
C LYS A 256 -6.18 -27.40 -7.65
N LEU A 257 -6.24 -26.54 -6.63
CA LEU A 257 -7.30 -25.54 -6.49
C LEU A 257 -7.26 -24.52 -7.61
N SER A 258 -6.07 -24.06 -8.03
CA SER A 258 -5.90 -23.14 -9.16
C SER A 258 -6.41 -23.73 -10.47
N GLU A 259 -6.12 -25.00 -10.75
CA GLU A 259 -6.68 -25.71 -11.90
C GLU A 259 -8.21 -25.79 -11.85
N LYS A 260 -8.76 -26.02 -10.66
CA LYS A 260 -10.20 -26.14 -10.44
C LYS A 260 -10.92 -24.79 -10.57
N VAL A 261 -10.34 -23.73 -10.03
CA VAL A 261 -10.84 -22.34 -10.12
C VAL A 261 -10.73 -21.81 -11.56
N GLY A 262 -9.61 -22.07 -12.21
CA GLY A 262 -9.33 -21.70 -13.60
C GLY A 262 -8.79 -20.28 -13.74
N SER A 263 -8.13 -20.06 -14.86
CA SER A 263 -7.41 -18.83 -15.24
C SER A 263 -8.31 -17.59 -15.21
N GLU A 264 -9.47 -17.63 -15.90
CA GLU A 264 -10.41 -16.50 -16.00
C GLU A 264 -10.94 -16.07 -14.62
N THR A 265 -11.19 -17.04 -13.73
CA THR A 265 -11.64 -16.74 -12.37
C THR A 265 -10.52 -16.11 -11.55
N LEU A 266 -9.29 -16.61 -11.65
CA LEU A 266 -8.14 -16.00 -10.95
C LEU A 266 -7.92 -14.55 -11.41
N GLU A 267 -7.95 -14.28 -12.73
CA GLU A 267 -7.86 -12.92 -13.27
C GLU A 267 -8.93 -12.00 -12.68
N LYS A 268 -10.19 -12.44 -12.68
CA LYS A 268 -11.30 -11.70 -12.08
C LYS A 268 -11.04 -11.37 -10.60
N TYR A 269 -10.53 -12.33 -9.81
CA TYR A 269 -10.31 -12.12 -8.37
C TYR A 269 -9.06 -11.30 -8.07
N VAL A 270 -8.04 -11.31 -8.90
CA VAL A 270 -6.93 -10.35 -8.85
C VAL A 270 -7.44 -8.93 -9.07
N GLY A 271 -8.29 -8.72 -10.09
CA GLY A 271 -8.93 -7.43 -10.37
C GLY A 271 -9.86 -6.97 -9.25
N LYS A 272 -10.67 -7.88 -8.64
CA LYS A 272 -11.49 -7.59 -7.46
C LYS A 272 -10.63 -7.21 -6.25
N ALA A 273 -9.55 -7.95 -5.99
CA ALA A 273 -8.61 -7.67 -4.90
C ALA A 273 -7.76 -6.40 -5.12
N GLY A 274 -7.87 -5.78 -6.30
CA GLY A 274 -7.16 -4.54 -6.65
C GLY A 274 -5.64 -4.69 -6.71
N LEU A 275 -5.12 -5.91 -6.89
CA LEU A 275 -3.68 -6.16 -6.90
C LEU A 275 -3.01 -5.74 -8.23
N ASP A 276 -3.78 -5.67 -9.31
CA ASP A 276 -3.39 -5.21 -10.64
C ASP A 276 -3.61 -3.71 -10.86
N LYS A 277 -4.11 -2.99 -9.83
CA LYS A 277 -4.44 -1.56 -9.90
C LYS A 277 -3.37 -0.69 -9.22
N SER A 278 -3.30 0.57 -9.68
CA SER A 278 -2.61 1.64 -8.97
C SER A 278 -3.59 2.34 -8.04
N TYR A 279 -3.15 2.65 -6.84
CA TYR A 279 -3.88 3.46 -5.86
C TYR A 279 -3.27 4.87 -5.83
N ASP A 280 -4.13 5.88 -5.72
CA ASP A 280 -3.71 7.24 -5.41
C ASP A 280 -3.73 7.43 -3.88
N ILE A 281 -2.60 7.85 -3.33
CA ILE A 281 -2.44 8.15 -1.90
C ILE A 281 -2.08 9.64 -1.79
N ASP A 282 -3.09 10.49 -1.76
CA ASP A 282 -2.94 11.94 -1.66
C ASP A 282 -2.01 12.56 -2.73
N GLY A 283 -2.07 12.04 -3.97
CA GLY A 283 -1.23 12.45 -5.10
C GLY A 283 -0.02 11.55 -5.35
N ILE A 284 0.22 10.54 -4.51
CA ILE A 284 1.27 9.55 -4.73
C ILE A 284 0.67 8.30 -5.38
N GLN A 285 1.04 8.02 -6.63
CA GLN A 285 0.56 6.83 -7.34
C GLN A 285 1.37 5.58 -6.95
N THR A 286 0.69 4.51 -6.52
CA THR A 286 1.33 3.23 -6.30
C THR A 286 1.62 2.52 -7.62
N LYS A 287 2.64 1.65 -7.63
CA LYS A 287 2.89 0.76 -8.75
C LYS A 287 1.80 -0.31 -8.82
N ALA A 288 1.16 -0.48 -9.96
CA ALA A 288 0.26 -1.59 -10.21
C ALA A 288 1.02 -2.93 -10.21
N GLY A 289 0.36 -4.00 -9.75
CA GLY A 289 0.87 -5.35 -9.92
C GLY A 289 0.81 -5.82 -11.37
N THR A 290 1.52 -6.90 -11.66
CA THR A 290 1.50 -7.56 -12.98
C THR A 290 1.29 -9.04 -12.82
N PHE A 291 0.49 -9.64 -13.70
CA PHE A 291 0.10 -11.04 -13.65
C PHE A 291 0.01 -11.61 -15.05
N ASP A 292 0.30 -12.90 -15.18
CA ASP A 292 0.03 -13.69 -16.37
C ASP A 292 -0.96 -14.81 -16.02
N TYR A 293 -1.92 -15.08 -16.90
CA TYR A 293 -2.98 -16.05 -16.66
C TYR A 293 -2.94 -17.18 -17.69
N PRO A 294 -2.07 -18.20 -17.50
CA PRO A 294 -2.00 -19.35 -18.40
C PRO A 294 -3.32 -20.15 -18.38
N GLU A 295 -3.70 -20.77 -19.49
CA GLU A 295 -4.94 -21.54 -19.59
C GLU A 295 -4.95 -22.80 -18.69
N GLY A 296 -3.79 -23.30 -18.24
CA GLY A 296 -3.66 -24.48 -17.39
C GLY A 296 -2.23 -24.94 -17.22
N GLY A 297 -2.08 -26.12 -16.61
CA GLY A 297 -0.79 -26.77 -16.38
C GLY A 297 0.01 -26.16 -15.22
N VAL A 298 1.31 -26.46 -15.18
CA VAL A 298 2.21 -26.07 -14.09
C VAL A 298 2.28 -24.55 -13.90
N ASN A 299 2.18 -23.77 -14.98
CA ASN A 299 2.24 -22.31 -14.89
C ASN A 299 1.01 -21.72 -14.19
N LEU A 300 -0.21 -22.21 -14.51
CA LEU A 300 -1.41 -21.81 -13.77
C LEU A 300 -1.35 -22.22 -12.30
N ALA A 301 -0.79 -23.38 -12.01
CA ALA A 301 -0.59 -23.84 -10.64
C ALA A 301 0.34 -22.89 -9.87
N TRP A 302 1.45 -22.46 -10.47
CA TRP A 302 2.37 -21.50 -9.86
C TRP A 302 1.77 -20.10 -9.72
N THR A 303 0.99 -19.61 -10.72
CA THR A 303 0.23 -18.36 -10.60
C THR A 303 -0.71 -18.40 -9.39
N GLY A 304 -1.51 -19.45 -9.22
CA GLY A 304 -2.40 -19.54 -8.05
C GLY A 304 -1.71 -19.69 -6.70
N ILE A 305 -0.40 -19.90 -6.68
CA ILE A 305 0.46 -19.94 -5.48
C ILE A 305 1.15 -18.59 -5.24
N GLY A 306 1.09 -17.68 -6.24
CA GLY A 306 1.74 -16.36 -6.20
C GLY A 306 3.21 -16.38 -6.63
N GLN A 307 3.52 -17.25 -7.57
CA GLN A 307 4.81 -17.41 -8.23
C GLN A 307 4.64 -17.20 -9.75
N TRP A 308 5.55 -17.69 -10.54
CA TRP A 308 5.57 -17.47 -11.97
C TRP A 308 5.86 -16.00 -12.29
N HIS A 309 4.95 -15.27 -12.92
CA HIS A 309 5.13 -13.85 -13.29
C HIS A 309 4.35 -12.90 -12.38
N ASP A 310 3.78 -13.41 -11.30
CA ASP A 310 2.98 -12.59 -10.39
C ASP A 310 3.86 -11.60 -9.63
N MET A 311 3.51 -10.33 -9.74
CA MET A 311 4.16 -9.24 -9.01
C MET A 311 3.10 -8.36 -8.35
N VAL A 312 3.22 -8.17 -7.05
CA VAL A 312 2.26 -7.42 -6.22
C VAL A 312 2.93 -6.24 -5.53
N ASN A 313 2.28 -5.10 -5.57
CA ASN A 313 2.71 -3.94 -4.79
C ASN A 313 2.37 -4.14 -3.30
N PRO A 314 3.28 -3.84 -2.35
CA PRO A 314 3.02 -4.00 -0.93
C PRO A 314 1.80 -3.21 -0.42
N CYS A 315 1.60 -1.97 -0.88
CA CYS A 315 0.44 -1.18 -0.49
C CYS A 315 -0.87 -1.84 -0.95
N SER A 316 -0.95 -2.33 -2.20
CA SER A 316 -2.13 -3.02 -2.71
C SER A 316 -2.46 -4.27 -1.89
N MET A 317 -1.45 -5.05 -1.49
CA MET A 317 -1.62 -6.21 -0.62
C MET A 317 -2.12 -5.79 0.78
N MET A 318 -1.60 -4.69 1.35
CA MET A 318 -2.07 -4.17 2.63
C MET A 318 -3.54 -3.73 2.57
N VAL A 319 -3.96 -3.07 1.48
CA VAL A 319 -5.36 -2.68 1.24
C VAL A 319 -6.26 -3.92 1.16
N TYR A 320 -5.81 -4.98 0.48
CA TYR A 320 -6.55 -6.25 0.43
C TYR A 320 -6.67 -6.92 1.81
N MET A 321 -5.63 -6.84 2.67
CA MET A 321 -5.74 -7.29 4.07
C MET A 321 -6.78 -6.48 4.84
N GLY A 322 -6.84 -5.17 4.61
CA GLY A 322 -7.86 -4.31 5.17
C GLY A 322 -9.27 -4.64 4.70
N ALA A 323 -9.44 -5.03 3.44
CA ALA A 323 -10.73 -5.49 2.92
C ALA A 323 -11.20 -6.78 3.62
N ILE A 324 -10.32 -7.76 3.80
CA ILE A 324 -10.64 -8.99 4.56
C ILE A 324 -11.07 -8.63 5.99
N ALA A 325 -10.31 -7.77 6.68
CA ALA A 325 -10.60 -7.33 8.05
C ALA A 325 -11.91 -6.53 8.18
N ASN A 326 -12.33 -5.87 7.11
CA ASN A 326 -13.48 -4.95 7.11
C ASN A 326 -14.70 -5.51 6.36
N GLY A 327 -14.85 -6.84 6.31
CA GLY A 327 -16.04 -7.51 5.76
C GLY A 327 -16.14 -7.45 4.24
N GLY A 328 -15.01 -7.38 3.54
CA GLY A 328 -14.92 -7.49 2.08
C GLY A 328 -14.65 -6.19 1.34
N THR A 329 -14.76 -5.04 1.98
CA THR A 329 -14.46 -3.72 1.40
C THR A 329 -13.32 -3.04 2.12
N ALA A 330 -12.37 -2.44 1.41
CA ALA A 330 -11.32 -1.62 2.02
C ALA A 330 -11.71 -0.14 2.06
N VAL A 331 -11.18 0.60 3.05
CA VAL A 331 -11.10 2.05 3.00
C VAL A 331 -9.84 2.45 2.26
N MET A 332 -9.94 3.44 1.38
CA MET A 332 -8.80 3.90 0.58
C MET A 332 -7.70 4.49 1.48
N PRO A 333 -6.44 4.14 1.22
CA PRO A 333 -5.35 4.65 2.05
C PRO A 333 -5.11 6.14 1.84
N SER A 334 -4.82 6.85 2.94
CA SER A 334 -4.47 8.27 2.97
C SER A 334 -3.26 8.47 3.90
N ILE A 335 -2.42 9.46 3.59
CA ILE A 335 -1.23 9.79 4.37
C ILE A 335 -1.25 11.23 4.91
N VAL A 336 -2.18 12.06 4.44
CA VAL A 336 -2.31 13.47 4.87
C VAL A 336 -3.54 13.66 5.74
N LYS A 337 -3.37 14.33 6.87
CA LYS A 337 -4.50 14.71 7.72
C LYS A 337 -5.28 15.89 7.13
N PRO A 338 -6.60 15.92 7.29
CA PRO A 338 -7.42 17.09 6.94
C PRO A 338 -6.93 18.37 7.63
N SER A 339 -6.82 19.48 6.90
CA SER A 339 -6.25 20.74 7.43
C SER A 339 -7.23 21.64 8.20
N ASN A 340 -8.56 21.40 8.11
CA ASN A 340 -9.58 22.20 8.82
C ASN A 340 -10.91 21.45 8.99
N ILE A 341 -11.80 21.98 9.88
CA ILE A 341 -13.10 21.35 10.22
C ILE A 341 -14.03 21.15 9.02
N VAL A 342 -13.88 21.94 7.95
CA VAL A 342 -14.70 21.80 6.73
C VAL A 342 -14.08 20.74 5.82
N SER A 343 -12.77 20.72 5.67
CA SER A 343 -12.06 19.62 5.01
C SER A 343 -12.19 18.33 5.82
N GLU A 344 -12.09 18.37 7.17
CA GLU A 344 -12.32 17.23 8.04
C GLU A 344 -13.69 16.57 7.79
N LYS A 345 -14.79 17.35 7.63
CA LYS A 345 -16.12 16.81 7.30
C LYS A 345 -16.27 16.38 5.84
N ILE A 346 -15.57 17.03 4.91
CA ILE A 346 -15.54 16.64 3.51
C ILE A 346 -14.66 15.41 3.36
N ASP A 347 -13.54 15.35 4.06
CA ASP A 347 -12.60 14.24 4.06
C ASP A 347 -13.13 13.07 4.91
N GLU A 348 -13.88 13.29 5.99
CA GLU A 348 -14.65 12.26 6.69
C GLU A 348 -15.73 11.64 5.78
N ALA A 349 -16.30 12.43 4.87
CA ALA A 349 -17.15 11.95 3.79
C ALA A 349 -16.37 11.38 2.60
N ALA A 350 -15.14 11.82 2.36
CA ALA A 350 -14.25 11.41 1.26
C ALA A 350 -13.25 10.31 1.67
N THR A 351 -12.76 10.29 2.90
CA THR A 351 -12.00 9.15 3.50
C THR A 351 -12.89 7.93 3.77
N ALA A 352 -14.20 8.10 3.72
CA ALA A 352 -15.13 7.01 3.53
C ALA A 352 -15.18 6.48 2.07
N LEU A 353 -14.29 6.90 1.16
CA LEU A 353 -14.15 6.27 -0.14
C LEU A 353 -13.70 4.82 0.07
N LYS A 354 -14.71 3.95 0.07
CA LYS A 354 -14.51 2.51 0.09
C LYS A 354 -14.22 2.03 -1.33
N THR A 355 -13.47 0.97 -1.42
CA THR A 355 -13.38 0.20 -2.67
C THR A 355 -14.76 -0.38 -3.03
N GLU A 356 -14.92 -0.84 -4.27
CA GLU A 356 -15.96 -1.83 -4.57
C GLU A 356 -15.72 -3.08 -3.71
N ASP A 357 -16.72 -3.97 -3.62
CA ASP A 357 -16.59 -5.23 -2.90
C ASP A 357 -15.46 -6.07 -3.51
N MET A 358 -14.38 -6.24 -2.76
CA MET A 358 -13.24 -7.07 -3.16
C MET A 358 -13.55 -8.56 -2.99
N ILE A 359 -14.29 -8.89 -1.94
CA ILE A 359 -14.83 -10.24 -1.63
C ILE A 359 -16.15 -10.08 -0.90
N ASP A 360 -16.95 -11.15 -0.86
CA ASP A 360 -18.18 -11.19 -0.11
C ASP A 360 -17.90 -11.26 1.41
N GLU A 361 -18.85 -10.78 2.24
CA GLU A 361 -18.71 -10.73 3.70
C GLU A 361 -18.48 -12.12 4.31
N ASP A 362 -19.19 -13.14 3.86
CA ASP A 362 -19.02 -14.53 4.32
C ASP A 362 -17.63 -15.09 3.98
N THR A 363 -17.08 -14.70 2.82
CA THR A 363 -15.72 -15.04 2.40
C THR A 363 -14.69 -14.33 3.27
N ALA A 364 -14.91 -13.06 3.59
CA ALA A 364 -14.05 -12.28 4.49
C ALA A 364 -14.00 -12.90 5.90
N LEU A 365 -15.15 -13.30 6.45
CA LEU A 365 -15.23 -14.00 7.74
C LEU A 365 -14.50 -15.34 7.71
N SER A 366 -14.66 -16.11 6.63
CA SER A 366 -14.00 -17.41 6.47
C SER A 366 -12.47 -17.25 6.39
N LEU A 367 -11.97 -16.29 5.62
CA LEU A 367 -10.54 -15.99 5.53
C LEU A 367 -9.98 -15.48 6.87
N THR A 368 -10.74 -14.66 7.60
CA THR A 368 -10.36 -14.19 8.95
C THR A 368 -10.16 -15.36 9.90
N ASP A 369 -11.11 -16.32 9.94
CA ASP A 369 -10.99 -17.54 10.76
C ASP A 369 -9.77 -18.40 10.36
N MET A 370 -9.54 -18.58 9.05
CA MET A 370 -8.38 -19.32 8.55
C MET A 370 -7.06 -18.62 8.86
N MET A 371 -6.99 -17.30 8.71
CA MET A 371 -5.79 -16.51 9.01
C MET A 371 -5.50 -16.47 10.52
N ARG A 372 -6.54 -16.43 11.36
CA ARG A 372 -6.40 -16.57 12.81
C ARG A 372 -5.85 -17.96 13.16
N ASN A 373 -6.42 -19.01 12.57
CA ASN A 373 -5.94 -20.38 12.75
C ASN A 373 -4.47 -20.55 12.33
N ASN A 374 -4.00 -19.90 11.26
CA ASN A 374 -2.59 -19.93 10.88
C ASN A 374 -1.69 -19.42 12.02
N VAL A 375 -2.09 -18.31 12.65
CA VAL A 375 -1.31 -17.72 13.76
C VAL A 375 -1.29 -18.67 14.96
N GLU A 376 -2.46 -19.16 15.37
CA GLU A 376 -2.59 -19.98 16.56
C GLU A 376 -1.93 -21.36 16.43
N SER A 377 -2.08 -22.00 15.26
CA SER A 377 -1.63 -23.38 15.05
C SER A 377 -0.24 -23.51 14.43
N HIS A 378 0.22 -22.47 13.68
CA HIS A 378 1.45 -22.59 12.89
C HIS A 378 2.49 -21.50 13.19
N TYR A 379 2.09 -20.27 13.55
CA TYR A 379 3.05 -19.15 13.76
C TYR A 379 3.38 -18.91 15.24
N GLY A 380 2.95 -19.78 16.14
CA GLY A 380 3.30 -19.75 17.56
C GLY A 380 2.32 -18.99 18.46
N GLY A 381 1.19 -18.52 17.91
CA GLY A 381 0.10 -17.91 18.65
C GLY A 381 0.54 -16.80 19.60
N ASN A 382 -0.08 -16.76 20.78
CA ASN A 382 0.24 -15.75 21.80
C ASN A 382 1.68 -15.82 22.34
N SER A 383 2.41 -16.91 22.13
CA SER A 383 3.83 -16.99 22.51
C SER A 383 4.72 -16.15 21.60
N ALA A 384 4.40 -16.10 20.30
CA ALA A 384 5.12 -15.32 19.32
C ALA A 384 4.59 -13.88 19.20
N PHE A 385 3.27 -13.69 19.39
CA PHE A 385 2.55 -12.41 19.23
C PHE A 385 1.73 -12.10 20.50
N PRO A 386 2.38 -11.76 21.62
CA PRO A 386 1.69 -11.64 22.91
C PRO A 386 0.63 -10.54 22.90
N GLY A 387 -0.61 -10.89 23.26
CA GLY A 387 -1.74 -9.96 23.38
C GLY A 387 -2.27 -9.40 22.06
N LEU A 388 -1.77 -9.82 20.90
CA LEU A 388 -2.27 -9.40 19.59
C LEU A 388 -3.33 -10.40 19.07
N GLU A 389 -4.51 -9.90 18.75
CA GLU A 389 -5.53 -10.70 18.04
C GLU A 389 -5.20 -10.76 16.53
N LEU A 390 -4.06 -11.36 16.25
CA LEU A 390 -3.45 -11.35 14.92
C LEU A 390 -4.10 -12.38 13.99
N CYS A 391 -4.48 -11.95 12.79
CA CYS A 391 -4.83 -12.77 11.64
C CYS A 391 -3.77 -12.56 10.56
N ALA A 392 -3.06 -13.62 10.15
CA ALA A 392 -1.93 -13.44 9.24
C ALA A 392 -1.72 -14.60 8.26
N LYS A 393 -0.98 -14.29 7.19
CA LYS A 393 -0.44 -15.23 6.22
C LYS A 393 1.01 -14.89 5.89
N SER A 394 1.88 -15.89 6.00
CA SER A 394 3.27 -15.77 5.54
C SER A 394 3.39 -16.10 4.05
N GLY A 395 4.34 -15.45 3.40
CA GLY A 395 4.78 -15.77 2.05
C GLY A 395 6.29 -15.97 2.03
N THR A 396 6.72 -16.91 1.21
CA THR A 396 8.12 -17.17 0.92
C THR A 396 8.20 -17.25 -0.59
N ALA A 397 8.73 -16.21 -1.22
CA ALA A 397 8.73 -16.06 -2.67
C ALA A 397 10.15 -16.24 -3.20
N GLU A 398 10.35 -17.27 -4.00
CA GLU A 398 11.61 -17.50 -4.69
C GLU A 398 11.80 -16.46 -5.81
N VAL A 399 13.01 -15.93 -5.93
CA VAL A 399 13.37 -14.94 -6.94
C VAL A 399 14.65 -15.38 -7.62
N GLU A 400 14.61 -15.43 -8.94
CA GLU A 400 15.79 -15.83 -9.74
C GLU A 400 16.99 -14.91 -9.44
N GLY A 401 18.15 -15.50 -9.23
CA GLY A 401 19.39 -14.77 -8.94
C GLY A 401 19.55 -14.32 -7.49
N GLN A 402 18.63 -14.65 -6.59
CA GLN A 402 18.78 -14.45 -5.15
C GLN A 402 19.18 -15.75 -4.45
N ASP A 403 19.99 -15.63 -3.37
CA ASP A 403 20.41 -16.77 -2.56
C ASP A 403 19.32 -17.27 -1.61
N ARG A 404 18.38 -16.42 -1.27
CA ARG A 404 17.25 -16.68 -0.36
C ARG A 404 15.97 -16.07 -0.91
N PRO A 405 14.81 -16.64 -0.58
CA PRO A 405 13.54 -16.06 -0.99
C PRO A 405 13.26 -14.72 -0.30
N ASN A 406 12.33 -13.96 -0.87
CA ASN A 406 11.72 -12.80 -0.22
C ASN A 406 10.75 -13.28 0.86
N ALA A 407 10.86 -12.70 2.05
CA ALA A 407 10.00 -12.99 3.18
C ALA A 407 8.83 -12.00 3.21
N TRP A 408 7.60 -12.51 3.04
CA TRP A 408 6.37 -11.75 3.21
C TRP A 408 5.65 -12.14 4.51
N PHE A 409 5.10 -11.16 5.20
CA PHE A 409 4.16 -11.38 6.29
C PHE A 409 3.07 -10.30 6.24
N VAL A 410 1.83 -10.73 6.03
CA VAL A 410 0.70 -9.83 5.80
C VAL A 410 -0.47 -10.24 6.69
N GLY A 411 -1.29 -9.26 7.05
CA GLY A 411 -2.45 -9.55 7.89
C GLY A 411 -3.05 -8.31 8.53
N PHE A 412 -3.77 -8.54 9.61
CA PHE A 412 -4.44 -7.50 10.38
C PHE A 412 -4.67 -7.93 11.83
N LEU A 413 -4.92 -6.96 12.69
CA LEU A 413 -5.42 -7.18 14.03
C LEU A 413 -6.96 -7.23 13.98
N ASN A 414 -7.53 -8.33 14.47
CA ASN A 414 -8.99 -8.48 14.58
C ASN A 414 -9.47 -7.89 15.93
N ASP A 415 -9.18 -6.62 16.13
CA ASP A 415 -9.45 -5.86 17.34
C ASP A 415 -10.08 -4.52 16.98
N GLU A 416 -11.28 -4.23 17.50
CA GLU A 416 -11.99 -2.99 17.21
C GLU A 416 -11.27 -1.75 17.73
N ASN A 417 -10.47 -1.86 18.78
CA ASN A 417 -9.68 -0.76 19.32
C ASN A 417 -8.39 -0.52 18.55
N ASN A 418 -7.88 -1.56 17.88
CA ASN A 418 -6.65 -1.53 17.12
C ASN A 418 -6.88 -2.06 15.70
N PRO A 419 -7.68 -1.36 14.86
CA PRO A 419 -8.11 -1.87 13.56
C PRO A 419 -7.03 -1.67 12.50
N TYR A 420 -5.87 -2.30 12.68
CA TYR A 420 -4.71 -2.13 11.82
C TYR A 420 -4.49 -3.33 10.89
N ALA A 421 -4.37 -3.07 9.59
CA ALA A 421 -3.85 -4.02 8.63
C ALA A 421 -2.41 -3.65 8.24
N PHE A 422 -1.60 -4.65 7.88
CA PHE A 422 -0.17 -4.46 7.68
C PHE A 422 0.38 -5.35 6.56
N VAL A 423 1.53 -4.91 6.05
CA VAL A 423 2.38 -5.66 5.14
C VAL A 423 3.85 -5.51 5.55
N VAL A 424 4.56 -6.62 5.56
CA VAL A 424 6.02 -6.66 5.69
C VAL A 424 6.59 -7.45 4.54
N VAL A 425 7.56 -6.87 3.84
CA VAL A 425 8.36 -7.54 2.81
C VAL A 425 9.83 -7.36 3.15
N VAL A 426 10.59 -8.45 3.22
CA VAL A 426 12.05 -8.40 3.41
C VAL A 426 12.71 -9.22 2.31
N GLU A 427 13.46 -8.52 1.44
CA GLU A 427 14.11 -9.12 0.28
C GLU A 427 15.25 -10.05 0.68
N ASN A 428 15.44 -11.15 -0.06
CA ASN A 428 16.57 -12.08 0.08
C ASN A 428 16.87 -12.48 1.54
N SER A 429 15.83 -12.79 2.32
CA SER A 429 15.97 -12.91 3.77
C SER A 429 15.50 -14.24 4.36
N GLY A 430 14.78 -15.07 3.60
CA GLY A 430 14.34 -16.40 4.03
C GLY A 430 12.83 -16.50 4.28
N TYR A 431 12.43 -17.17 5.37
CA TYR A 431 11.03 -17.52 5.58
C TYR A 431 10.20 -16.35 6.12
N GLY A 432 8.98 -16.18 5.55
CA GLY A 432 8.08 -15.07 5.88
C GLY A 432 7.65 -15.05 7.35
N SER A 433 7.29 -16.19 7.92
CA SER A 433 6.86 -16.28 9.34
C SER A 433 7.98 -15.92 10.33
N GLU A 434 9.23 -16.30 10.01
CA GLU A 434 10.37 -16.03 10.89
C GLU A 434 10.85 -14.58 10.76
N VAL A 435 11.13 -14.13 9.54
CA VAL A 435 11.73 -12.81 9.31
C VAL A 435 10.66 -11.72 9.31
N GLY A 436 9.63 -11.87 8.45
CA GLY A 436 8.53 -10.90 8.35
C GLY A 436 7.69 -10.86 9.62
N GLY A 437 7.38 -12.03 10.21
CA GLY A 437 6.64 -12.13 11.47
C GLY A 437 7.33 -11.42 12.64
N ASN A 438 8.65 -11.56 12.77
CA ASN A 438 9.42 -10.85 13.82
C ASN A 438 9.42 -9.33 13.62
N VAL A 439 9.49 -8.85 12.38
CA VAL A 439 9.39 -7.41 12.08
C VAL A 439 7.98 -6.92 12.43
N ALA A 440 6.94 -7.60 11.92
CA ALA A 440 5.54 -7.25 12.18
C ALA A 440 5.24 -7.22 13.69
N ASN A 441 5.67 -8.25 14.46
CA ASN A 441 5.44 -8.29 15.91
C ASN A 441 6.01 -7.06 16.62
N LYS A 442 7.25 -6.66 16.30
CA LYS A 442 7.86 -5.46 16.93
C LYS A 442 7.08 -4.19 16.66
N VAL A 443 6.67 -4.01 15.41
CA VAL A 443 5.93 -2.81 14.97
C VAL A 443 4.53 -2.77 15.58
N LEU A 444 3.79 -3.87 15.51
CA LEU A 444 2.43 -3.96 16.05
C LEU A 444 2.41 -3.86 17.58
N GLN A 445 3.41 -4.43 18.28
CA GLN A 445 3.54 -4.30 19.74
C GLN A 445 3.83 -2.86 20.18
N ASP A 446 4.58 -2.10 19.38
CA ASP A 446 4.87 -0.69 19.64
C ASP A 446 3.63 0.17 19.40
N LEU A 447 2.95 -0.07 18.29
CA LEU A 447 1.72 0.62 17.92
C LEU A 447 0.61 0.47 18.96
N VAL A 448 0.34 -0.78 19.41
CA VAL A 448 -0.72 -1.07 20.40
C VAL A 448 -0.38 -0.58 21.81
N LYS A 449 0.91 -0.38 22.14
CA LYS A 449 1.34 0.13 23.45
C LYS A 449 1.44 1.66 23.51
N GLY A 450 1.56 2.30 22.36
CA GLY A 450 1.69 3.76 22.25
C GLY A 450 0.37 4.50 22.41
N ASP A 451 -0.75 3.77 22.28
CA ASP A 451 -2.11 4.25 22.59
C ASP A 451 -2.42 4.00 24.11
#